data_ba1fa80d37a9f7ed74090291f5070320
#
_entry.id   ba1fa80d37a9f7ed74090291f5070320
#
_cell.length_a   1.000
_cell.length_b   1.000
_cell.length_c   1.000
_cell.angle_alpha   90.00
_cell.angle_beta   90.00
_cell.angle_gamma   90.00
#
_symmetry.space_group_name_H-M   'P 1'
#
loop_
_entity.id
_entity.type
_entity.pdbx_description
1 polymer ?
#
loop_
_entity_poly.entity_id
_entity_poly.type
_entity_poly.pdbx_seq_one_letter_code
_entity_poly.pdbx_strand_id
1 'polypeptide(L)'
;MELRDLIGALEAPMLMGADNVDITNIQSDSRRVTKGSLFVAVRGTAVDGHAYMDSAIEKGAVAIVCEEAPSYLEGRCSFIVVKDSAEALGLLVSRWYGDPSGKLVLVGVTGTNGKTTIATLLYEMFRKMGHKVGLLSTVCNYIDGEAVPTDHTTPDPLTLHSLMARMVEAGCEYAFMEVSSHSIDQRRISGLSFDGGIFTNLTRDHLDYHKTVENYLKAKKKFFDDLPAGTFALTNADDKSGLVMLQNTKAKKLTYSLRTLADFKGKILESHFEGTDLIINGREVMVHFVGRFNAYNLLAVYGAAVSLGKDPEEVLIVLSTLRSVSGRFETIQSPLGYTAIVDYAHTPDALTNVLNGIHEVLDGKGRIITVVGAGGNRDKGKRPLMAKEAAKLSDQGILTSDNPRFEEPDDIINDMVAGLTKMDMERTLCITDRTQAIKTATMLAKKGDVILVAGKGHEDYQEIKGVKHHFDDREKLREIFSTQQS
;
A
#
# COMPACT_ATOMS: atom_id res chain seq x y z
N MET A 1 -25.40 -8.36 21.06
CA MET A 1 -24.57 -9.59 21.25
C MET A 1 -24.08 -9.60 22.67
N GLU A 2 -24.21 -10.74 23.36
CA GLU A 2 -23.75 -10.80 24.74
C GLU A 2 -22.21 -10.79 24.83
N LEU A 3 -21.68 -10.17 25.89
CA LEU A 3 -20.23 -10.03 26.11
C LEU A 3 -19.54 -11.41 26.09
N ARG A 4 -20.14 -12.45 26.69
CA ARG A 4 -19.57 -13.81 26.72
C ARG A 4 -19.35 -14.41 25.32
N ASP A 5 -20.21 -14.07 24.36
CA ASP A 5 -20.08 -14.57 22.98
C ASP A 5 -18.90 -13.89 22.25
N LEU A 6 -18.62 -12.63 22.61
CA LEU A 6 -17.49 -11.88 22.08
C LEU A 6 -16.16 -12.33 22.65
N ILE A 7 -16.07 -12.43 23.99
CA ILE A 7 -14.82 -12.78 24.68
C ILE A 7 -14.37 -14.22 24.42
N GLY A 8 -15.26 -15.08 23.93
CA GLY A 8 -14.91 -16.42 23.45
C GLY A 8 -13.94 -16.44 22.27
N ALA A 9 -13.71 -15.29 21.60
CA ALA A 9 -12.69 -15.13 20.56
C ALA A 9 -11.27 -14.87 21.15
N LEU A 10 -11.16 -14.58 22.43
CA LEU A 10 -9.90 -14.21 23.09
C LEU A 10 -9.23 -15.44 23.73
N GLU A 11 -7.91 -15.44 23.73
CA GLU A 11 -7.11 -16.45 24.42
C GLU A 11 -6.96 -16.10 25.89
N ALA A 12 -7.54 -16.94 26.78
CA ALA A 12 -7.43 -16.85 28.23
C ALA A 12 -7.64 -15.43 28.83
N PRO A 13 -8.75 -14.73 28.51
CA PRO A 13 -9.03 -13.42 29.10
C PRO A 13 -9.40 -13.57 30.59
N MET A 14 -8.96 -12.60 31.42
CA MET A 14 -9.42 -12.52 32.80
C MET A 14 -10.64 -11.59 32.88
N LEU A 15 -11.80 -12.16 33.20
CA LEU A 15 -13.04 -11.38 33.34
C LEU A 15 -13.20 -10.95 34.80
N MET A 16 -13.49 -9.66 35.01
CA MET A 16 -13.86 -9.04 36.27
C MET A 16 -15.23 -8.37 36.10
N GLY A 17 -16.28 -8.99 36.62
CA GLY A 17 -17.66 -8.53 36.47
C GLY A 17 -18.57 -9.53 35.75
N ALA A 18 -19.69 -9.05 35.24
CA ALA A 18 -20.70 -9.88 34.58
C ALA A 18 -20.34 -10.12 33.10
N ASP A 19 -20.61 -11.32 32.57
CA ASP A 19 -20.43 -11.70 31.16
C ASP A 19 -21.72 -11.67 30.35
N ASN A 20 -22.87 -11.58 31.00
CA ASN A 20 -24.19 -11.53 30.37
C ASN A 20 -24.66 -10.11 30.06
N VAL A 21 -23.72 -9.22 29.75
CA VAL A 21 -23.97 -7.83 29.40
C VAL A 21 -24.17 -7.73 27.88
N ASP A 22 -25.25 -7.05 27.45
CA ASP A 22 -25.50 -6.78 26.04
C ASP A 22 -24.61 -5.68 25.50
N ILE A 23 -23.83 -6.01 24.47
CA ILE A 23 -22.96 -5.09 23.74
C ILE A 23 -23.72 -4.62 22.49
N THR A 24 -23.79 -3.29 22.31
CA THR A 24 -24.45 -2.67 21.14
C THR A 24 -23.46 -2.24 20.05
N ASN A 25 -22.21 -1.97 20.41
CA ASN A 25 -21.12 -1.64 19.49
C ASN A 25 -19.76 -1.82 20.17
N ILE A 26 -18.69 -1.87 19.37
CA ILE A 26 -17.30 -1.90 19.83
C ILE A 26 -16.62 -0.60 19.40
N GLN A 27 -15.88 0.04 20.33
CA GLN A 27 -15.15 1.28 20.09
C GLN A 27 -13.75 1.22 20.69
N SER A 28 -12.77 1.78 19.99
CA SER A 28 -11.42 2.05 20.50
C SER A 28 -11.15 3.56 20.66
N ASP A 29 -12.08 4.40 20.24
CA ASP A 29 -12.05 5.85 20.44
C ASP A 29 -13.10 6.24 21.50
N SER A 30 -12.66 6.72 22.66
CA SER A 30 -13.54 7.11 23.77
C SER A 30 -14.53 8.23 23.41
N ARG A 31 -14.26 9.01 22.36
CA ARG A 31 -15.15 10.05 21.85
C ARG A 31 -16.39 9.49 21.17
N ARG A 32 -16.30 8.26 20.63
CA ARG A 32 -17.35 7.54 19.90
C ARG A 32 -18.13 6.56 20.77
N VAL A 33 -17.75 6.42 22.03
CA VAL A 33 -18.47 5.56 22.99
C VAL A 33 -19.88 6.08 23.21
N THR A 34 -20.84 5.15 23.22
CA THR A 34 -22.27 5.37 23.50
C THR A 34 -22.76 4.33 24.51
N LYS A 35 -24.00 4.46 24.97
CA LYS A 35 -24.60 3.51 25.91
C LYS A 35 -24.60 2.10 25.33
N GLY A 36 -24.08 1.14 26.11
CA GLY A 36 -23.98 -0.26 25.71
C GLY A 36 -22.71 -0.60 24.94
N SER A 37 -21.76 0.34 24.77
CA SER A 37 -20.50 0.08 24.09
C SER A 37 -19.59 -0.87 24.87
N LEU A 38 -18.86 -1.73 24.13
CA LEU A 38 -17.62 -2.32 24.58
C LEU A 38 -16.47 -1.38 24.17
N PHE A 39 -15.77 -0.82 25.15
CA PHE A 39 -14.59 0.01 24.87
C PHE A 39 -13.31 -0.82 24.96
N VAL A 40 -12.47 -0.77 23.93
CA VAL A 40 -11.16 -1.43 23.94
C VAL A 40 -10.09 -0.36 24.14
N ALA A 41 -9.47 -0.36 25.30
CA ALA A 41 -8.40 0.56 25.69
C ALA A 41 -7.08 0.11 25.05
N VAL A 42 -6.87 0.48 23.77
CA VAL A 42 -5.67 0.11 23.03
C VAL A 42 -4.49 0.96 23.46
N ARG A 43 -3.36 0.32 23.77
CA ARG A 43 -2.09 1.00 23.96
C ARG A 43 -1.48 1.36 22.61
N GLY A 44 -1.84 2.56 22.11
CA GLY A 44 -1.41 3.04 20.81
C GLY A 44 0.01 3.63 20.81
N THR A 45 0.56 3.90 19.63
CA THR A 45 1.91 4.47 19.48
C THR A 45 2.02 5.95 19.88
N ALA A 46 0.93 6.70 19.82
CA ALA A 46 0.87 8.13 20.16
C ALA A 46 0.06 8.40 21.44
N VAL A 47 -0.95 7.58 21.70
CA VAL A 47 -1.89 7.78 22.80
C VAL A 47 -2.19 6.42 23.45
N ASP A 48 -2.18 6.36 24.77
CA ASP A 48 -2.61 5.19 25.53
C ASP A 48 -4.11 5.28 25.84
N GLY A 49 -4.88 4.35 25.30
CA GLY A 49 -6.34 4.25 25.49
C GLY A 49 -6.75 4.04 26.94
N HIS A 50 -5.87 3.47 27.77
CA HIS A 50 -6.14 3.24 29.20
C HIS A 50 -6.42 4.54 29.97
N ALA A 51 -5.83 5.67 29.54
CA ALA A 51 -6.11 6.98 30.13
C ALA A 51 -7.56 7.47 29.94
N TYR A 52 -8.35 6.82 29.09
CA TYR A 52 -9.71 7.23 28.72
C TYR A 52 -10.80 6.28 29.23
N MET A 53 -10.48 5.29 30.06
CA MET A 53 -11.45 4.32 30.57
C MET A 53 -12.55 4.98 31.38
N ASP A 54 -12.22 5.94 32.27
CA ASP A 54 -13.22 6.72 33.02
C ASP A 54 -14.20 7.43 32.12
N SER A 55 -13.68 8.15 31.12
CA SER A 55 -14.50 8.87 30.14
C SER A 55 -15.39 7.93 29.32
N ALA A 56 -14.90 6.72 29.01
CA ALA A 56 -15.70 5.71 28.31
C ALA A 56 -16.86 5.20 29.18
N ILE A 57 -16.62 4.96 30.48
CA ILE A 57 -17.67 4.54 31.42
C ILE A 57 -18.73 5.65 31.57
N GLU A 58 -18.30 6.90 31.73
CA GLU A 58 -19.21 8.05 31.88
C GLU A 58 -20.11 8.21 30.63
N LYS A 59 -19.63 7.85 29.43
CA LYS A 59 -20.39 7.87 28.18
C LYS A 59 -21.26 6.63 27.97
N GLY A 60 -21.19 5.66 28.88
CA GLY A 60 -22.06 4.50 28.89
C GLY A 60 -21.44 3.22 28.37
N ALA A 61 -20.11 3.09 28.36
CA ALA A 61 -19.47 1.80 28.16
C ALA A 61 -19.91 0.83 29.28
N VAL A 62 -20.36 -0.35 28.91
CA VAL A 62 -20.83 -1.39 29.83
C VAL A 62 -19.75 -2.44 30.08
N ALA A 63 -18.74 -2.49 29.22
CA ALA A 63 -17.58 -3.35 29.35
C ALA A 63 -16.34 -2.66 28.78
N ILE A 64 -15.16 -2.96 29.37
CA ILE A 64 -13.85 -2.46 28.93
C ILE A 64 -12.89 -3.62 28.75
N VAL A 65 -12.20 -3.67 27.60
CA VAL A 65 -11.03 -4.51 27.37
C VAL A 65 -9.79 -3.67 27.61
N CYS A 66 -8.88 -4.15 28.46
CA CYS A 66 -7.66 -3.44 28.85
C CYS A 66 -6.52 -4.42 29.14
N GLU A 67 -5.30 -3.92 29.24
CA GLU A 67 -4.14 -4.72 29.68
C GLU A 67 -3.99 -4.68 31.23
N GLU A 68 -4.46 -3.61 31.87
CA GLU A 68 -4.47 -3.42 33.28
C GLU A 68 -5.80 -2.79 33.71
N ALA A 69 -6.53 -3.45 34.62
CA ALA A 69 -7.78 -2.92 35.19
C ALA A 69 -7.47 -2.10 36.44
N PRO A 70 -7.79 -0.79 36.48
CA PRO A 70 -7.59 0.01 37.68
C PRO A 70 -8.55 -0.38 38.77
N SER A 71 -8.04 -0.60 40.02
CA SER A 71 -8.85 -1.01 41.17
C SER A 71 -9.93 0.01 41.56
N TYR A 72 -9.72 1.31 41.29
CA TYR A 72 -10.70 2.36 41.57
C TYR A 72 -11.91 2.36 40.65
N LEU A 73 -11.88 1.60 39.55
CA LEU A 73 -13.00 1.43 38.62
C LEU A 73 -13.77 0.12 38.81
N GLU A 74 -13.33 -0.73 39.75
CA GLU A 74 -13.97 -2.00 40.03
C GLU A 74 -15.45 -1.82 40.39
N GLY A 75 -16.31 -2.66 39.81
CA GLY A 75 -17.76 -2.61 40.00
C GLY A 75 -18.51 -1.54 39.17
N ARG A 76 -17.83 -0.65 38.44
CA ARG A 76 -18.48 0.36 37.59
C ARG A 76 -18.96 -0.22 36.25
N CYS A 77 -18.23 -1.19 35.69
CA CYS A 77 -18.57 -1.96 34.51
C CYS A 77 -17.82 -3.30 34.55
N SER A 78 -18.02 -4.15 33.53
CA SER A 78 -17.22 -5.37 33.37
C SER A 78 -15.85 -5.06 32.73
N PHE A 79 -14.78 -5.65 33.31
CA PHE A 79 -13.42 -5.55 32.77
C PHE A 79 -12.96 -6.89 32.20
N ILE A 80 -12.34 -6.85 31.05
CA ILE A 80 -11.71 -7.97 30.36
C ILE A 80 -10.23 -7.67 30.25
N VAL A 81 -9.42 -8.29 31.10
CA VAL A 81 -7.97 -8.08 31.11
C VAL A 81 -7.34 -9.07 30.13
N VAL A 82 -6.56 -8.52 29.19
CA VAL A 82 -5.90 -9.23 28.12
C VAL A 82 -4.40 -8.91 28.08
N LYS A 83 -3.62 -9.74 27.42
CA LYS A 83 -2.18 -9.53 27.28
C LYS A 83 -1.82 -8.44 26.27
N ASP A 84 -2.58 -8.30 25.19
CA ASP A 84 -2.38 -7.36 24.07
C ASP A 84 -3.77 -6.84 23.64
N SER A 85 -4.06 -5.59 24.00
CA SER A 85 -5.36 -4.96 23.75
C SER A 85 -5.57 -4.64 22.27
N ALA A 86 -4.49 -4.41 21.50
CA ALA A 86 -4.58 -4.17 20.06
C ALA A 86 -4.93 -5.47 19.30
N GLU A 87 -4.34 -6.60 19.69
CA GLU A 87 -4.70 -7.92 19.16
C GLU A 87 -6.14 -8.29 19.54
N ALA A 88 -6.52 -8.08 20.79
CA ALA A 88 -7.88 -8.33 21.26
C ALA A 88 -8.92 -7.53 20.47
N LEU A 89 -8.65 -6.26 20.15
CA LEU A 89 -9.55 -5.44 19.32
C LEU A 89 -9.86 -6.13 17.99
N GLY A 90 -8.83 -6.59 17.27
CA GLY A 90 -9.01 -7.27 15.97
C GLY A 90 -9.86 -8.53 16.09
N LEU A 91 -9.58 -9.39 17.09
CA LEU A 91 -10.33 -10.63 17.34
C LEU A 91 -11.79 -10.37 17.70
N LEU A 92 -12.05 -9.41 18.58
CA LEU A 92 -13.41 -9.05 19.00
C LEU A 92 -14.22 -8.46 17.86
N VAL A 93 -13.62 -7.61 17.05
CA VAL A 93 -14.29 -6.99 15.91
C VAL A 93 -14.54 -8.02 14.80
N SER A 94 -13.61 -8.95 14.56
CA SER A 94 -13.84 -10.09 13.66
C SER A 94 -15.09 -10.86 14.10
N ARG A 95 -15.13 -11.25 15.36
CA ARG A 95 -16.27 -11.98 15.94
C ARG A 95 -17.57 -11.19 15.87
N TRP A 96 -17.51 -9.87 16.13
CA TRP A 96 -18.67 -8.96 16.04
C TRP A 96 -19.33 -8.98 14.67
N TYR A 97 -18.52 -9.00 13.59
CA TYR A 97 -18.98 -9.06 12.20
C TYR A 97 -19.16 -10.49 11.68
N GLY A 98 -19.05 -11.52 12.52
CA GLY A 98 -19.27 -12.92 12.14
C GLY A 98 -18.15 -13.51 11.32
N ASP A 99 -16.90 -13.15 11.65
CA ASP A 99 -15.66 -13.66 11.06
C ASP A 99 -15.64 -13.53 9.52
N PRO A 100 -15.79 -12.31 8.98
CA PRO A 100 -16.03 -12.10 7.55
C PRO A 100 -14.87 -12.54 6.66
N SER A 101 -13.62 -12.41 7.11
CA SER A 101 -12.44 -12.84 6.32
C SER A 101 -12.41 -14.35 6.10
N GLY A 102 -12.94 -15.15 7.02
CA GLY A 102 -13.06 -16.61 6.85
C GLY A 102 -14.12 -17.05 5.83
N LYS A 103 -14.91 -16.10 5.31
CA LYS A 103 -15.92 -16.33 4.26
C LYS A 103 -15.47 -15.85 2.88
N LEU A 104 -14.28 -15.32 2.79
CA LEU A 104 -13.63 -14.81 1.58
C LEU A 104 -12.33 -15.58 1.37
N VAL A 105 -11.89 -15.70 0.12
CA VAL A 105 -10.50 -16.08 -0.18
C VAL A 105 -9.67 -14.80 -0.09
N LEU A 106 -8.96 -14.61 1.02
CA LEU A 106 -8.23 -13.38 1.34
C LEU A 106 -6.74 -13.53 1.08
N VAL A 107 -6.18 -12.65 0.23
CA VAL A 107 -4.74 -12.58 -0.04
C VAL A 107 -4.17 -11.22 0.34
N GLY A 108 -3.12 -11.23 1.16
CA GLY A 108 -2.40 -10.05 1.59
C GLY A 108 -1.11 -9.83 0.80
N VAL A 109 -0.84 -8.59 0.41
CA VAL A 109 0.38 -8.19 -0.31
C VAL A 109 1.21 -7.25 0.56
N THR A 110 2.45 -7.63 0.88
CA THR A 110 3.38 -6.79 1.63
C THR A 110 4.72 -6.63 0.91
N GLY A 111 5.47 -5.62 1.30
CA GLY A 111 6.77 -5.22 0.74
C GLY A 111 6.94 -3.72 0.81
N THR A 112 8.06 -3.18 0.32
CA THR A 112 8.24 -1.73 0.21
C THR A 112 7.46 -1.19 -0.98
N ASN A 113 7.74 -1.69 -2.18
CA ASN A 113 7.14 -1.28 -3.44
C ASN A 113 6.30 -2.40 -4.06
N GLY A 114 5.31 -2.07 -4.92
CA GLY A 114 4.52 -3.02 -5.70
C GLY A 114 3.22 -3.50 -5.04
N LYS A 115 2.97 -3.24 -3.75
CA LYS A 115 1.76 -3.68 -3.04
C LYS A 115 0.47 -3.29 -3.76
N THR A 116 0.29 -1.99 -3.99
CA THR A 116 -0.90 -1.44 -4.66
C THR A 116 -1.10 -2.03 -6.05
N THR A 117 -0.01 -2.09 -6.84
CA THR A 117 -0.07 -2.65 -8.19
C THR A 117 -0.54 -4.11 -8.16
N ILE A 118 0.08 -4.95 -7.34
CA ILE A 118 -0.26 -6.38 -7.27
C ILE A 118 -1.68 -6.59 -6.75
N ALA A 119 -2.08 -5.94 -5.66
CA ALA A 119 -3.42 -6.08 -5.10
C ALA A 119 -4.51 -5.64 -6.10
N THR A 120 -4.30 -4.50 -6.78
CA THR A 120 -5.22 -3.99 -7.79
C THR A 120 -5.28 -4.89 -9.03
N LEU A 121 -4.13 -5.37 -9.50
CA LEU A 121 -4.10 -6.27 -10.68
C LEU A 121 -4.75 -7.62 -10.38
N LEU A 122 -4.60 -8.17 -9.18
CA LEU A 122 -5.34 -9.37 -8.75
C LEU A 122 -6.83 -9.11 -8.71
N TYR A 123 -7.27 -7.98 -8.14
CA TYR A 123 -8.66 -7.56 -8.13
C TYR A 123 -9.23 -7.46 -9.55
N GLU A 124 -8.55 -6.77 -10.47
CA GLU A 124 -9.00 -6.63 -11.85
C GLU A 124 -8.99 -7.96 -12.61
N MET A 125 -7.95 -8.79 -12.41
CA MET A 125 -7.83 -10.10 -13.04
C MET A 125 -9.01 -11.00 -12.65
N PHE A 126 -9.30 -11.14 -11.36
CA PHE A 126 -10.38 -12.02 -10.90
C PHE A 126 -11.74 -11.49 -11.30
N ARG A 127 -11.95 -10.17 -11.37
CA ARG A 127 -13.17 -9.59 -11.94
C ARG A 127 -13.33 -9.92 -13.43
N LYS A 128 -12.25 -9.84 -14.21
CA LYS A 128 -12.26 -10.21 -15.64
C LYS A 128 -12.53 -11.72 -15.84
N MET A 129 -12.19 -12.55 -14.86
CA MET A 129 -12.54 -13.98 -14.81
C MET A 129 -13.98 -14.24 -14.34
N GLY A 130 -14.77 -13.18 -14.09
CA GLY A 130 -16.19 -13.29 -13.74
C GLY A 130 -16.48 -13.45 -12.26
N HIS A 131 -15.49 -13.29 -11.36
CA HIS A 131 -15.70 -13.35 -9.92
C HIS A 131 -16.12 -12.00 -9.34
N LYS A 132 -16.85 -12.04 -8.23
CA LYS A 132 -17.07 -10.88 -7.36
C LYS A 132 -15.90 -10.72 -6.41
N VAL A 133 -15.32 -9.54 -6.39
CA VAL A 133 -14.01 -9.31 -5.73
C VAL A 133 -14.02 -8.05 -4.89
N GLY A 134 -13.42 -8.12 -3.71
CA GLY A 134 -13.08 -6.97 -2.88
C GLY A 134 -11.63 -6.53 -3.05
N LEU A 135 -11.37 -5.23 -2.88
CA LEU A 135 -10.01 -4.65 -2.84
C LEU A 135 -9.89 -3.70 -1.66
N LEU A 136 -8.79 -3.83 -0.90
CA LEU A 136 -8.38 -2.88 0.14
C LEU A 136 -7.00 -2.36 -0.21
N SER A 137 -6.91 -1.10 -0.65
CA SER A 137 -5.66 -0.53 -1.15
C SER A 137 -5.49 0.95 -0.79
N THR A 138 -4.26 1.45 -0.98
CA THR A 138 -3.90 2.86 -0.75
C THR A 138 -4.70 3.82 -1.63
N VAL A 139 -5.04 3.41 -2.85
CA VAL A 139 -5.69 4.28 -3.85
C VAL A 139 -7.19 4.40 -3.57
N CYS A 140 -7.86 3.27 -3.46
CA CYS A 140 -9.30 3.19 -3.20
C CYS A 140 -9.62 1.75 -2.76
N ASN A 141 -10.60 1.61 -1.88
CA ASN A 141 -11.18 0.31 -1.60
C ASN A 141 -12.31 0.05 -2.62
N TYR A 142 -12.53 -1.22 -2.96
CA TYR A 142 -13.64 -1.61 -3.84
C TYR A 142 -14.41 -2.78 -3.26
N ILE A 143 -15.73 -2.73 -3.39
CA ILE A 143 -16.66 -3.84 -3.10
C ILE A 143 -17.36 -4.17 -4.39
N ASP A 144 -16.91 -5.20 -5.11
CA ASP A 144 -17.44 -5.64 -6.40
C ASP A 144 -17.72 -4.49 -7.41
N GLY A 145 -16.76 -3.56 -7.54
CA GLY A 145 -16.85 -2.42 -8.46
C GLY A 145 -17.34 -1.13 -7.81
N GLU A 146 -17.98 -1.17 -6.66
CA GLU A 146 -18.33 0.02 -5.88
C GLU A 146 -17.09 0.60 -5.20
N ALA A 147 -16.76 1.84 -5.52
CA ALA A 147 -15.62 2.55 -4.92
C ALA A 147 -15.97 3.04 -3.50
N VAL A 148 -15.11 2.73 -2.54
CA VAL A 148 -15.21 3.20 -1.16
C VAL A 148 -13.94 3.99 -0.81
N PRO A 149 -14.02 5.29 -0.55
CA PRO A 149 -12.87 6.11 -0.21
C PRO A 149 -12.07 5.55 0.97
N THR A 150 -10.78 5.79 0.97
CA THR A 150 -9.87 5.37 2.04
C THR A 150 -8.90 6.47 2.41
N ASP A 151 -8.56 6.56 3.70
CA ASP A 151 -7.53 7.47 4.21
C ASP A 151 -6.23 6.72 4.56
N HIS A 152 -6.25 5.39 4.54
CA HIS A 152 -5.11 4.55 4.95
C HIS A 152 -4.92 3.36 4.02
N THR A 153 -3.67 2.99 3.75
CA THR A 153 -3.28 1.78 3.00
C THR A 153 -3.92 0.51 3.60
N THR A 154 -3.89 0.40 4.92
CA THR A 154 -4.56 -0.66 5.68
C THR A 154 -5.35 0.03 6.79
N PRO A 155 -6.68 0.02 6.75
CA PRO A 155 -7.52 0.67 7.75
C PRO A 155 -7.32 0.13 9.19
N ASP A 156 -7.93 0.79 10.16
CA ASP A 156 -8.05 0.28 11.53
C ASP A 156 -8.94 -0.98 11.57
N PRO A 157 -8.88 -1.81 12.64
CA PRO A 157 -9.61 -3.07 12.70
C PRO A 157 -11.14 -2.93 12.55
N LEU A 158 -11.74 -1.87 13.12
CA LEU A 158 -13.20 -1.63 13.00
C LEU A 158 -13.61 -1.40 11.55
N THR A 159 -12.92 -0.51 10.87
CA THR A 159 -13.15 -0.21 9.46
C THR A 159 -12.88 -1.44 8.58
N LEU A 160 -11.77 -2.15 8.85
CA LEU A 160 -11.32 -3.28 8.04
C LEU A 160 -12.33 -4.43 8.06
N HIS A 161 -12.76 -4.87 9.25
CA HIS A 161 -13.74 -5.97 9.37
C HIS A 161 -15.13 -5.56 8.88
N SER A 162 -15.53 -4.29 9.07
CA SER A 162 -16.78 -3.75 8.53
C SER A 162 -16.79 -3.79 7.00
N LEU A 163 -15.69 -3.40 6.33
CA LEU A 163 -15.56 -3.48 4.88
C LEU A 163 -15.63 -4.94 4.39
N MET A 164 -14.95 -5.86 5.08
CA MET A 164 -15.02 -7.29 4.72
C MET A 164 -16.42 -7.88 4.92
N ALA A 165 -17.15 -7.48 5.96
CA ALA A 165 -18.53 -7.89 6.15
C ALA A 165 -19.42 -7.41 4.97
N ARG A 166 -19.26 -6.16 4.54
CA ARG A 166 -19.93 -5.63 3.35
C ARG A 166 -19.55 -6.38 2.07
N MET A 167 -18.26 -6.79 1.91
CA MET A 167 -17.84 -7.63 0.79
C MET A 167 -18.57 -8.99 0.78
N VAL A 168 -18.70 -9.63 1.95
CA VAL A 168 -19.45 -10.88 2.09
C VAL A 168 -20.93 -10.68 1.76
N GLU A 169 -21.55 -9.61 2.25
CA GLU A 169 -22.95 -9.26 1.94
C GLU A 169 -23.17 -9.00 0.45
N ALA A 170 -22.20 -8.38 -0.24
CA ALA A 170 -22.22 -8.17 -1.69
C ALA A 170 -21.99 -9.47 -2.50
N GLY A 171 -21.62 -10.56 -1.82
CA GLY A 171 -21.35 -11.86 -2.44
C GLY A 171 -19.96 -11.96 -3.05
N CYS A 172 -18.98 -11.17 -2.57
CA CYS A 172 -17.59 -11.34 -2.98
C CYS A 172 -17.08 -12.72 -2.58
N GLU A 173 -16.34 -13.36 -3.49
CA GLU A 173 -15.68 -14.65 -3.29
C GLU A 173 -14.23 -14.45 -2.85
N TYR A 174 -13.58 -13.42 -3.39
CA TYR A 174 -12.17 -13.07 -3.18
C TYR A 174 -12.03 -11.67 -2.62
N ALA A 175 -10.98 -11.47 -1.83
CA ALA A 175 -10.53 -10.15 -1.44
C ALA A 175 -9.00 -10.06 -1.51
N PHE A 176 -8.51 -8.97 -2.09
CA PHE A 176 -7.08 -8.68 -2.17
C PHE A 176 -6.79 -7.42 -1.38
N MET A 177 -5.73 -7.43 -0.56
CA MET A 177 -5.43 -6.28 0.28
C MET A 177 -3.94 -5.96 0.39
N GLU A 178 -3.64 -4.68 0.52
CA GLU A 178 -2.31 -4.24 0.93
C GLU A 178 -2.13 -4.43 2.43
N VAL A 179 -1.03 -5.09 2.81
CA VAL A 179 -0.64 -5.29 4.21
C VAL A 179 0.61 -4.46 4.48
N SER A 180 0.44 -3.28 5.11
CA SER A 180 1.54 -2.39 5.45
C SER A 180 2.32 -2.91 6.67
N SER A 181 3.61 -2.55 6.78
CA SER A 181 4.40 -2.91 7.97
C SER A 181 3.85 -2.31 9.25
N HIS A 182 3.25 -1.11 9.17
CA HIS A 182 2.56 -0.48 10.29
C HIS A 182 1.34 -1.27 10.74
N SER A 183 0.54 -1.79 9.78
CA SER A 183 -0.65 -2.57 10.11
C SER A 183 -0.32 -3.90 10.78
N ILE A 184 0.80 -4.52 10.41
CA ILE A 184 1.30 -5.74 11.05
C ILE A 184 1.77 -5.43 12.46
N ASP A 185 2.63 -4.43 12.61
CA ASP A 185 3.23 -4.03 13.89
C ASP A 185 2.17 -3.55 14.89
N GLN A 186 1.19 -2.77 14.42
CA GLN A 186 0.08 -2.24 15.21
C GLN A 186 -1.10 -3.21 15.35
N ARG A 187 -0.96 -4.48 15.00
CA ARG A 187 -2.00 -5.51 15.12
C ARG A 187 -3.31 -5.20 14.37
N ARG A 188 -3.31 -4.29 13.38
CA ARG A 188 -4.54 -3.92 12.65
C ARG A 188 -5.16 -5.08 11.85
N ILE A 189 -4.35 -6.07 11.48
CA ILE A 189 -4.78 -7.27 10.74
C ILE A 189 -5.10 -8.46 11.64
N SER A 190 -5.09 -8.29 12.96
CA SER A 190 -5.48 -9.34 13.90
C SER A 190 -6.94 -9.72 13.69
N GLY A 191 -7.25 -11.00 13.81
CA GLY A 191 -8.58 -11.55 13.54
C GLY A 191 -8.89 -11.78 12.07
N LEU A 192 -7.96 -11.47 11.14
CA LEU A 192 -8.11 -11.82 9.72
C LEU A 192 -7.58 -13.23 9.45
N SER A 193 -8.31 -13.97 8.61
CA SER A 193 -7.92 -15.27 8.08
C SER A 193 -7.42 -15.10 6.65
N PHE A 194 -6.12 -15.26 6.43
CA PHE A 194 -5.51 -15.16 5.10
C PHE A 194 -5.35 -16.54 4.46
N ASP A 195 -5.69 -16.66 3.17
CA ASP A 195 -5.44 -17.84 2.33
C ASP A 195 -4.09 -17.75 1.62
N GLY A 196 -3.51 -16.56 1.54
CA GLY A 196 -2.18 -16.36 0.99
C GLY A 196 -1.53 -15.04 1.35
N GLY A 197 -0.20 -15.04 1.28
CA GLY A 197 0.62 -13.86 1.47
C GLY A 197 1.65 -13.72 0.35
N ILE A 198 1.84 -12.49 -0.14
CA ILE A 198 2.79 -12.14 -1.19
C ILE A 198 3.81 -11.15 -0.66
N PHE A 199 5.10 -11.46 -0.81
CA PHE A 199 6.20 -10.54 -0.53
C PHE A 199 6.82 -10.04 -1.83
N THR A 200 6.97 -8.72 -1.96
CA THR A 200 7.52 -8.09 -3.16
C THR A 200 9.01 -7.79 -3.05
N ASN A 201 9.39 -6.92 -2.15
CA ASN A 201 10.77 -6.46 -1.91
C ASN A 201 10.91 -5.74 -0.57
N LEU A 202 12.15 -5.54 -0.12
CA LEU A 202 12.46 -4.74 1.06
C LEU A 202 13.59 -3.77 0.75
N THR A 203 13.27 -2.48 0.69
CA THR A 203 14.21 -1.38 0.54
C THR A 203 14.06 -0.36 1.66
N ARG A 204 14.91 0.64 1.72
CA ARG A 204 14.89 1.65 2.80
C ARG A 204 13.62 2.49 2.72
N ASP A 205 12.72 2.29 3.68
CA ASP A 205 11.53 3.13 3.89
C ASP A 205 11.04 3.01 5.34
N HIS A 206 10.20 3.94 5.78
CA HIS A 206 9.55 3.93 7.11
C HIS A 206 10.51 3.79 8.31
N LEU A 207 11.76 4.28 8.20
CA LEU A 207 12.74 4.26 9.30
C LEU A 207 12.45 5.31 10.38
N ASP A 208 11.64 6.29 10.10
CA ASP A 208 11.03 7.20 11.09
C ASP A 208 10.23 6.42 12.13
N TYR A 209 9.49 5.39 11.71
CA TYR A 209 8.71 4.51 12.56
C TYR A 209 9.52 3.31 13.09
N HIS A 210 10.03 2.45 12.19
CA HIS A 210 10.70 1.19 12.56
C HIS A 210 12.11 1.36 13.13
N LYS A 211 12.74 2.55 13.00
CA LYS A 211 14.10 2.93 13.45
C LYS A 211 15.22 2.22 12.69
N THR A 212 15.10 0.92 12.42
CA THR A 212 16.11 0.11 11.71
C THR A 212 15.50 -0.72 10.59
N VAL A 213 16.32 -1.06 9.59
CA VAL A 213 15.92 -1.98 8.51
C VAL A 213 15.59 -3.36 9.06
N GLU A 214 16.28 -3.80 10.10
CA GLU A 214 16.03 -5.08 10.76
C GLU A 214 14.63 -5.14 11.40
N ASN A 215 14.21 -4.09 12.12
CA ASN A 215 12.87 -4.02 12.68
C ASN A 215 11.79 -3.97 11.59
N TYR A 216 12.05 -3.26 10.49
CA TYR A 216 11.18 -3.20 9.34
C TYR A 216 11.01 -4.58 8.69
N LEU A 217 12.10 -5.34 8.55
CA LEU A 217 12.09 -6.72 8.08
C LEU A 217 11.29 -7.62 9.04
N LYS A 218 11.57 -7.55 10.35
CA LYS A 218 10.86 -8.34 11.38
C LYS A 218 9.35 -8.09 11.36
N ALA A 219 8.94 -6.82 11.22
CA ALA A 219 7.53 -6.46 11.13
C ALA A 219 6.83 -7.16 9.94
N LYS A 220 7.44 -7.11 8.73
CA LYS A 220 6.88 -7.79 7.56
C LYS A 220 6.93 -9.31 7.68
N LYS A 221 8.03 -9.86 8.21
CA LYS A 221 8.22 -11.30 8.39
C LYS A 221 7.14 -11.92 9.26
N LYS A 222 6.68 -11.20 10.30
CA LYS A 222 5.61 -11.66 11.19
C LYS A 222 4.33 -12.03 10.43
N PHE A 223 3.97 -11.31 9.38
CA PHE A 223 2.82 -11.65 8.54
C PHE A 223 2.93 -13.06 7.94
N PHE A 224 4.13 -13.45 7.47
CA PHE A 224 4.37 -14.78 6.90
C PHE A 224 4.48 -15.86 7.99
N ASP A 225 5.09 -15.54 9.11
CA ASP A 225 5.22 -16.46 10.25
C ASP A 225 3.86 -16.85 10.84
N ASP A 226 2.89 -15.92 10.78
CA ASP A 226 1.52 -16.11 11.27
C ASP A 226 0.60 -16.82 10.25
N LEU A 227 1.01 -17.02 8.98
CA LEU A 227 0.20 -17.73 7.99
C LEU A 227 0.02 -19.21 8.38
N PRO A 228 -1.23 -19.72 8.42
CA PRO A 228 -1.50 -21.09 8.83
C PRO A 228 -1.10 -22.12 7.76
N ALA A 229 -0.99 -23.37 8.18
CA ALA A 229 -0.88 -24.49 7.24
C ALA A 229 -2.11 -24.56 6.32
N GLY A 230 -1.89 -24.93 5.05
CA GLY A 230 -2.96 -25.00 4.04
C GLY A 230 -3.09 -23.73 3.19
N THR A 231 -2.44 -22.64 3.59
CA THR A 231 -2.34 -21.39 2.81
C THR A 231 -1.06 -21.34 1.98
N PHE A 232 -0.82 -20.26 1.20
CA PHE A 232 0.43 -20.08 0.49
C PHE A 232 1.20 -18.82 0.93
N ALA A 233 2.52 -18.89 0.85
CA ALA A 233 3.46 -17.79 1.05
C ALA A 233 4.34 -17.65 -0.21
N LEU A 234 4.06 -16.63 -1.03
CA LEU A 234 4.73 -16.37 -2.29
C LEU A 234 5.74 -15.22 -2.14
N THR A 235 7.01 -15.46 -2.48
CA THR A 235 8.06 -14.46 -2.32
C THR A 235 8.89 -14.25 -3.58
N ASN A 236 9.41 -13.02 -3.73
CA ASN A 236 10.42 -12.69 -4.72
C ASN A 236 11.78 -13.29 -4.31
N ALA A 237 12.23 -14.33 -5.02
CA ALA A 237 13.50 -14.99 -4.75
C ALA A 237 14.74 -14.15 -5.15
N ASP A 238 14.56 -13.13 -5.97
CA ASP A 238 15.64 -12.22 -6.37
C ASP A 238 15.86 -11.08 -5.36
N ASP A 239 14.92 -10.87 -4.42
CA ASP A 239 15.13 -9.97 -3.28
C ASP A 239 15.88 -10.72 -2.16
N LYS A 240 16.93 -10.09 -1.63
CA LYS A 240 17.77 -10.68 -0.57
C LYS A 240 17.00 -11.02 0.71
N SER A 241 15.86 -10.34 0.97
CA SER A 241 14.99 -10.63 2.11
C SER A 241 13.91 -11.66 1.79
N GLY A 242 13.74 -12.03 0.50
CA GLY A 242 12.65 -12.89 0.05
C GLY A 242 12.61 -14.23 0.77
N LEU A 243 13.71 -14.97 0.73
CA LEU A 243 13.78 -16.29 1.39
C LEU A 243 13.72 -16.19 2.93
N VAL A 244 14.10 -15.04 3.51
CA VAL A 244 13.97 -14.80 4.95
C VAL A 244 12.50 -14.77 5.37
N MET A 245 11.61 -14.23 4.53
CA MET A 245 10.17 -14.22 4.80
C MET A 245 9.58 -15.62 4.95
N LEU A 246 10.14 -16.60 4.24
CA LEU A 246 9.63 -17.98 4.23
C LEU A 246 10.20 -18.87 5.35
N GLN A 247 11.14 -18.39 6.17
CA GLN A 247 11.88 -19.27 7.10
C GLN A 247 10.97 -20.03 8.06
N ASN A 248 10.05 -19.34 8.74
CA ASN A 248 9.24 -19.90 9.83
C ASN A 248 7.78 -20.15 9.45
N THR A 249 7.36 -19.76 8.23
CA THR A 249 5.97 -19.93 7.80
C THR A 249 5.57 -21.41 7.76
N LYS A 250 4.34 -21.71 8.17
CA LYS A 250 3.69 -23.01 8.02
C LYS A 250 2.97 -23.17 6.68
N ALA A 251 2.79 -22.04 5.95
CA ALA A 251 2.17 -22.01 4.64
C ALA A 251 3.04 -22.72 3.58
N LYS A 252 2.43 -23.11 2.46
CA LYS A 252 3.16 -23.63 1.30
C LYS A 252 4.08 -22.53 0.76
N LYS A 253 5.40 -22.81 0.79
CA LYS A 253 6.45 -21.90 0.35
C LYS A 253 6.54 -21.92 -1.17
N LEU A 254 6.38 -20.75 -1.78
CA LEU A 254 6.45 -20.54 -3.23
C LEU A 254 7.31 -19.34 -3.55
N THR A 255 7.96 -19.38 -4.71
CA THR A 255 8.90 -18.37 -5.16
C THR A 255 8.58 -17.88 -6.57
N TYR A 256 8.88 -16.62 -6.84
CA TYR A 256 8.91 -16.10 -8.21
C TYR A 256 10.23 -15.34 -8.47
N SER A 257 10.69 -15.34 -9.73
CA SER A 257 12.00 -14.78 -10.09
C SER A 257 12.10 -14.46 -11.58
N LEU A 258 12.87 -13.42 -11.92
CA LEU A 258 13.37 -13.15 -13.27
C LEU A 258 14.80 -13.68 -13.48
N ARG A 259 15.57 -13.92 -12.42
CA ARG A 259 17.01 -14.22 -12.48
C ARG A 259 17.34 -15.66 -12.07
N THR A 260 16.81 -16.09 -10.92
CA THR A 260 17.13 -17.40 -10.32
C THR A 260 16.07 -18.44 -10.64
N LEU A 261 16.31 -19.71 -10.25
CA LEU A 261 15.28 -20.74 -10.30
C LEU A 261 14.19 -20.43 -9.28
N ALA A 262 12.94 -20.62 -9.70
CA ALA A 262 11.75 -20.35 -8.89
C ALA A 262 10.58 -21.20 -9.39
N ASP A 263 9.53 -21.32 -8.57
CA ASP A 263 8.27 -21.98 -8.95
C ASP A 263 7.58 -21.24 -10.11
N PHE A 264 7.67 -19.90 -10.09
CA PHE A 264 7.16 -19.03 -11.16
C PHE A 264 8.34 -18.25 -11.76
N LYS A 265 8.79 -18.68 -12.93
CA LYS A 265 9.94 -18.13 -13.62
C LYS A 265 9.51 -17.22 -14.76
N GLY A 266 10.06 -16.00 -14.77
CA GLY A 266 9.88 -15.06 -15.88
C GLY A 266 11.17 -14.72 -16.59
N LYS A 267 11.06 -14.25 -17.83
CA LYS A 267 12.15 -13.65 -18.61
C LYS A 267 11.57 -12.51 -19.46
N ILE A 268 12.21 -11.36 -19.41
CA ILE A 268 11.90 -10.24 -20.33
C ILE A 268 12.59 -10.53 -21.65
N LEU A 269 11.84 -10.49 -22.74
CA LEU A 269 12.35 -10.59 -24.10
C LEU A 269 12.64 -9.20 -24.66
N GLU A 270 11.61 -8.34 -24.69
CA GLU A 270 11.71 -6.99 -25.25
C GLU A 270 10.78 -6.04 -24.49
N SER A 271 11.13 -4.75 -24.41
CA SER A 271 10.33 -3.74 -23.73
C SER A 271 10.16 -2.51 -24.60
N HIS A 272 8.91 -2.03 -24.73
CA HIS A 272 8.50 -0.84 -25.47
C HIS A 272 7.60 0.03 -24.60
N PHE A 273 7.30 1.27 -25.01
CA PHE A 273 6.35 2.13 -24.25
C PHE A 273 4.90 1.61 -24.28
N GLU A 274 4.56 0.78 -25.26
CA GLU A 274 3.26 0.12 -25.39
C GLU A 274 3.14 -1.13 -24.49
N GLY A 275 4.27 -1.71 -24.09
CA GLY A 275 4.29 -2.91 -23.25
C GLY A 275 5.60 -3.67 -23.28
N THR A 276 5.58 -4.86 -22.73
CA THR A 276 6.73 -5.75 -22.60
C THR A 276 6.36 -7.16 -23.05
N ASP A 277 7.22 -7.79 -23.83
CA ASP A 277 7.14 -9.20 -24.19
C ASP A 277 7.86 -10.04 -23.12
N LEU A 278 7.12 -10.93 -22.48
CA LEU A 278 7.58 -11.78 -21.39
C LEU A 278 7.45 -13.26 -21.75
N ILE A 279 8.37 -14.06 -21.24
CA ILE A 279 8.15 -15.51 -21.05
C ILE A 279 7.80 -15.72 -19.59
N ILE A 280 6.66 -16.37 -19.32
CA ILE A 280 6.25 -16.78 -17.98
C ILE A 280 6.08 -18.31 -17.99
N ASN A 281 6.87 -19.02 -17.20
CA ASN A 281 6.88 -20.49 -17.13
C ASN A 281 6.92 -21.16 -18.53
N GLY A 282 7.75 -20.62 -19.44
CA GLY A 282 7.97 -21.16 -20.79
C GLY A 282 6.95 -20.73 -21.84
N ARG A 283 5.98 -19.87 -21.50
CA ARG A 283 4.96 -19.34 -22.43
C ARG A 283 5.16 -17.85 -22.66
N GLU A 284 5.09 -17.44 -23.92
CA GLU A 284 5.20 -16.03 -24.31
C GLU A 284 3.88 -15.31 -24.07
N VAL A 285 3.97 -14.10 -23.54
CA VAL A 285 2.84 -13.20 -23.33
C VAL A 285 3.28 -11.75 -23.50
N MET A 286 2.54 -10.96 -24.28
CA MET A 286 2.69 -9.52 -24.37
C MET A 286 1.81 -8.87 -23.31
N VAL A 287 2.37 -7.94 -22.54
CA VAL A 287 1.69 -7.24 -21.45
C VAL A 287 1.84 -5.73 -21.62
N HIS A 288 0.82 -4.95 -21.22
CA HIS A 288 0.82 -3.49 -21.32
C HIS A 288 1.47 -2.81 -20.10
N PHE A 289 2.63 -3.32 -19.71
CA PHE A 289 3.39 -2.82 -18.56
C PHE A 289 4.85 -2.63 -18.97
N VAL A 290 5.48 -1.62 -18.44
CA VAL A 290 6.86 -1.24 -18.76
C VAL A 290 7.72 -1.32 -17.50
N GLY A 291 8.98 -1.72 -17.69
CA GLY A 291 10.00 -1.79 -16.64
C GLY A 291 10.04 -3.13 -15.91
N ARG A 292 11.25 -3.51 -15.54
CA ARG A 292 11.57 -4.78 -14.85
C ARG A 292 10.79 -4.97 -13.56
N PHE A 293 10.54 -3.90 -12.80
CA PHE A 293 9.77 -3.97 -11.55
C PHE A 293 8.32 -4.40 -11.79
N ASN A 294 7.72 -4.00 -12.93
CA ASN A 294 6.39 -4.46 -13.32
C ASN A 294 6.42 -5.93 -13.77
N ALA A 295 7.47 -6.41 -14.40
CA ALA A 295 7.61 -7.83 -14.70
C ALA A 295 7.60 -8.68 -13.41
N TYR A 296 8.26 -8.23 -12.32
CA TYR A 296 8.14 -8.87 -11.00
C TYR A 296 6.72 -8.81 -10.46
N ASN A 297 6.03 -7.66 -10.56
CA ASN A 297 4.64 -7.53 -10.10
C ASN A 297 3.72 -8.50 -10.85
N LEU A 298 3.88 -8.63 -12.16
CA LEU A 298 3.08 -9.53 -13.00
C LEU A 298 3.36 -11.00 -12.69
N LEU A 299 4.61 -11.37 -12.39
CA LEU A 299 4.94 -12.71 -11.93
C LEU A 299 4.30 -13.03 -10.58
N ALA A 300 4.25 -12.07 -9.66
CA ALA A 300 3.56 -12.23 -8.38
C ALA A 300 2.05 -12.42 -8.58
N VAL A 301 1.44 -11.63 -9.47
CA VAL A 301 0.01 -11.77 -9.85
C VAL A 301 -0.26 -13.15 -10.46
N TYR A 302 0.55 -13.57 -11.44
CA TYR A 302 0.45 -14.89 -12.07
C TYR A 302 0.59 -16.02 -11.03
N GLY A 303 1.65 -15.95 -10.21
CA GLY A 303 1.93 -16.95 -9.20
C GLY A 303 0.83 -17.06 -8.15
N ALA A 304 0.25 -15.93 -7.72
CA ALA A 304 -0.86 -15.93 -6.77
C ALA A 304 -2.13 -16.52 -7.40
N ALA A 305 -2.48 -16.13 -8.63
CA ALA A 305 -3.66 -16.65 -9.30
C ALA A 305 -3.59 -18.18 -9.52
N VAL A 306 -2.44 -18.68 -9.99
CA VAL A 306 -2.20 -20.12 -10.13
C VAL A 306 -2.23 -20.84 -8.78
N SER A 307 -1.69 -20.21 -7.71
CA SER A 307 -1.72 -20.78 -6.35
C SER A 307 -3.14 -20.86 -5.78
N LEU A 308 -4.05 -19.99 -6.24
CA LEU A 308 -5.49 -20.02 -5.94
C LEU A 308 -6.26 -20.97 -6.87
N GLY A 309 -5.59 -21.81 -7.67
CA GLY A 309 -6.18 -22.84 -8.50
C GLY A 309 -6.71 -22.37 -9.85
N LYS A 310 -6.34 -21.14 -10.31
CA LYS A 310 -6.72 -20.68 -11.66
C LYS A 310 -5.89 -21.38 -12.72
N ASP A 311 -6.48 -21.62 -13.89
CA ASP A 311 -5.79 -22.22 -15.02
C ASP A 311 -4.66 -21.30 -15.53
N PRO A 312 -3.43 -21.79 -15.67
CA PRO A 312 -2.28 -20.98 -16.07
C PRO A 312 -2.44 -20.29 -17.42
N GLU A 313 -3.15 -20.89 -18.39
CA GLU A 313 -3.35 -20.29 -19.73
C GLU A 313 -4.40 -19.17 -19.63
N GLU A 314 -5.48 -19.39 -18.93
CA GLU A 314 -6.50 -18.35 -18.68
C GLU A 314 -5.86 -17.15 -17.96
N VAL A 315 -5.02 -17.39 -16.95
CA VAL A 315 -4.29 -16.33 -16.23
C VAL A 315 -3.44 -15.51 -17.20
N LEU A 316 -2.69 -16.13 -18.13
CA LEU A 316 -1.87 -15.42 -19.11
C LEU A 316 -2.73 -14.61 -20.10
N ILE A 317 -3.84 -15.17 -20.56
CA ILE A 317 -4.79 -14.45 -21.45
C ILE A 317 -5.31 -13.20 -20.75
N VAL A 318 -5.76 -13.32 -19.53
CA VAL A 318 -6.27 -12.16 -18.78
C VAL A 318 -5.15 -11.17 -18.48
N LEU A 319 -3.95 -11.65 -18.11
CA LEU A 319 -2.77 -10.81 -17.82
C LEU A 319 -2.43 -9.90 -19.00
N SER A 320 -2.52 -10.41 -20.25
CA SER A 320 -2.28 -9.63 -21.48
C SER A 320 -3.28 -8.49 -21.70
N THR A 321 -4.44 -8.54 -21.07
CA THR A 321 -5.49 -7.51 -21.20
C THR A 321 -5.47 -6.46 -20.09
N LEU A 322 -4.67 -6.66 -19.03
CA LEU A 322 -4.57 -5.72 -17.92
C LEU A 322 -3.83 -4.45 -18.35
N ARG A 323 -4.10 -3.35 -17.66
CA ARG A 323 -3.49 -2.04 -17.88
C ARG A 323 -2.84 -1.54 -16.60
N SER A 324 -1.97 -0.53 -16.73
CA SER A 324 -1.32 0.10 -15.57
C SER A 324 -2.34 0.65 -14.58
N VAL A 325 -2.05 0.47 -13.31
CA VAL A 325 -2.84 1.04 -12.23
C VAL A 325 -2.67 2.56 -12.21
N SER A 326 -3.73 3.29 -11.95
CA SER A 326 -3.73 4.75 -11.92
C SER A 326 -2.57 5.31 -11.07
N GLY A 327 -1.77 6.20 -11.68
CA GLY A 327 -0.58 6.79 -11.05
C GLY A 327 0.56 5.80 -10.76
N ARG A 328 0.60 4.67 -11.44
CA ARG A 328 1.69 3.67 -11.36
C ARG A 328 2.27 3.42 -12.74
N PHE A 329 3.33 4.13 -13.09
CA PHE A 329 3.91 4.16 -14.43
C PHE A 329 2.85 4.42 -15.52
N GLU A 330 1.96 5.36 -15.25
CA GLU A 330 0.85 5.70 -16.15
C GLU A 330 1.38 6.57 -17.30
N THR A 331 1.32 6.06 -18.52
CA THR A 331 1.81 6.74 -19.71
C THR A 331 0.73 7.62 -20.35
N ILE A 332 1.09 8.86 -20.72
CA ILE A 332 0.23 9.82 -21.42
C ILE A 332 1.01 10.36 -22.61
N GLN A 333 0.51 10.10 -23.83
CA GLN A 333 1.17 10.52 -25.07
C GLN A 333 0.90 11.99 -25.36
N SER A 334 1.95 12.75 -25.64
CA SER A 334 1.83 14.13 -26.13
C SER A 334 1.59 14.15 -27.64
N PRO A 335 0.74 15.09 -28.15
CA PRO A 335 0.57 15.30 -29.59
C PRO A 335 1.88 15.75 -30.27
N LEU A 336 2.85 16.25 -29.52
CA LEU A 336 4.16 16.67 -30.03
C LEU A 336 5.17 15.50 -30.13
N GLY A 337 4.75 14.27 -29.78
CA GLY A 337 5.54 13.05 -29.96
C GLY A 337 6.55 12.75 -28.85
N TYR A 338 6.40 13.32 -27.67
CA TYR A 338 7.06 12.89 -26.44
C TYR A 338 6.07 12.18 -25.51
N THR A 339 6.57 11.40 -24.55
CA THR A 339 5.75 10.65 -23.61
C THR A 339 5.86 11.26 -22.20
N ALA A 340 4.74 11.49 -21.53
CA ALA A 340 4.72 11.77 -20.10
C ALA A 340 4.38 10.50 -19.32
N ILE A 341 5.05 10.30 -18.17
CA ILE A 341 4.82 9.19 -17.25
C ILE A 341 4.50 9.79 -15.89
N VAL A 342 3.39 9.36 -15.30
CA VAL A 342 3.02 9.74 -13.93
C VAL A 342 3.19 8.55 -13.01
N ASP A 343 3.95 8.72 -11.93
CA ASP A 343 4.23 7.64 -10.97
C ASP A 343 4.23 8.11 -9.51
N TYR A 344 3.87 7.22 -8.62
CA TYR A 344 3.88 7.44 -7.16
C TYR A 344 5.27 7.29 -6.52
N ALA A 345 6.33 7.23 -7.29
CA ALA A 345 7.70 7.09 -6.80
C ALA A 345 8.08 8.27 -5.89
N HIS A 346 8.04 8.04 -4.57
CA HIS A 346 8.30 9.02 -3.51
C HIS A 346 9.42 8.58 -2.56
N THR A 347 10.19 7.56 -2.95
CA THR A 347 11.42 7.10 -2.30
C THR A 347 12.56 7.04 -3.30
N PRO A 348 13.84 7.14 -2.86
CA PRO A 348 14.98 7.07 -3.77
C PRO A 348 15.00 5.80 -4.61
N ASP A 349 14.73 4.65 -4.01
CA ASP A 349 14.69 3.35 -4.69
C ASP A 349 13.56 3.26 -5.72
N ALA A 350 12.34 3.69 -5.36
CA ALA A 350 11.21 3.70 -6.30
C ALA A 350 11.52 4.61 -7.51
N LEU A 351 12.10 5.78 -7.27
CA LEU A 351 12.49 6.71 -8.33
C LEU A 351 13.56 6.09 -9.25
N THR A 352 14.58 5.44 -8.67
CA THR A 352 15.61 4.71 -9.41
C THR A 352 14.99 3.61 -10.28
N ASN A 353 14.05 2.84 -9.76
CA ASN A 353 13.39 1.75 -10.49
C ASN A 353 12.58 2.28 -11.68
N VAL A 354 11.82 3.36 -11.48
CA VAL A 354 11.04 4.00 -12.56
C VAL A 354 11.96 4.56 -13.64
N LEU A 355 13.00 5.31 -13.26
CA LEU A 355 13.95 5.89 -14.21
C LEU A 355 14.72 4.83 -14.99
N ASN A 356 15.16 3.74 -14.33
CA ASN A 356 15.79 2.62 -15.04
C ASN A 356 14.83 1.96 -16.03
N GLY A 357 13.54 1.80 -15.66
CA GLY A 357 12.53 1.29 -16.59
C GLY A 357 12.34 2.20 -17.80
N ILE A 358 12.43 3.52 -17.64
CA ILE A 358 12.40 4.48 -18.75
C ILE A 358 13.66 4.33 -19.62
N HIS A 359 14.84 4.22 -19.02
CA HIS A 359 16.09 4.00 -19.75
C HIS A 359 16.09 2.71 -20.57
N GLU A 360 15.55 1.62 -20.02
CA GLU A 360 15.43 0.32 -20.72
C GLU A 360 14.61 0.46 -22.02
N VAL A 361 13.58 1.32 -22.04
CA VAL A 361 12.73 1.52 -23.21
C VAL A 361 13.29 2.57 -24.18
N LEU A 362 13.91 3.63 -23.64
CA LEU A 362 14.51 4.67 -24.51
C LEU A 362 15.69 4.15 -25.32
N ASP A 363 16.40 3.15 -24.82
CA ASP A 363 17.58 2.55 -25.47
C ASP A 363 18.57 3.61 -26.01
N GLY A 364 18.79 4.67 -25.21
CA GLY A 364 19.66 5.80 -25.57
C GLY A 364 19.06 6.78 -26.60
N LYS A 365 17.78 6.65 -26.95
CA LYS A 365 17.09 7.53 -27.90
C LYS A 365 16.16 8.50 -27.17
N GLY A 366 16.51 9.76 -27.06
CA GLY A 366 15.74 10.78 -26.35
C GLY A 366 16.30 11.08 -24.97
N ARG A 367 15.73 12.10 -24.31
CA ARG A 367 16.15 12.59 -22.99
C ARG A 367 15.09 12.30 -21.96
N ILE A 368 15.49 12.24 -20.71
CA ILE A 368 14.59 12.13 -19.56
C ILE A 368 14.55 13.47 -18.82
N ILE A 369 13.35 14.03 -18.66
CA ILE A 369 13.08 15.23 -17.87
C ILE A 369 12.27 14.79 -16.65
N THR A 370 12.81 14.93 -15.43
CA THR A 370 12.16 14.46 -14.21
C THR A 370 11.65 15.62 -13.38
N VAL A 371 10.34 15.65 -13.13
CA VAL A 371 9.67 16.55 -12.18
C VAL A 371 9.42 15.76 -10.89
N VAL A 372 10.03 16.18 -9.79
CA VAL A 372 9.94 15.45 -8.52
C VAL A 372 9.87 16.39 -7.32
N GLY A 373 9.05 16.05 -6.35
CA GLY A 373 8.94 16.72 -5.06
C GLY A 373 9.05 15.73 -3.90
N ALA A 374 9.13 16.25 -2.68
CA ALA A 374 9.10 15.46 -1.46
C ALA A 374 8.02 15.98 -0.50
N GLY A 375 7.42 15.06 0.29
CA GLY A 375 6.38 15.42 1.25
C GLY A 375 6.95 16.07 2.52
N GLY A 376 6.23 17.06 3.04
CA GLY A 376 6.46 17.65 4.36
C GLY A 376 6.03 16.72 5.50
N ASN A 377 6.54 16.96 6.72
CA ASN A 377 6.26 16.16 7.92
C ASN A 377 6.48 14.64 7.70
N ARG A 378 7.53 14.29 6.94
CA ARG A 378 7.98 12.94 6.62
C ARG A 378 9.50 12.85 6.81
N ASP A 379 10.08 11.65 6.54
CA ASP A 379 11.52 11.43 6.61
C ASP A 379 12.31 12.45 5.76
N LYS A 380 12.95 13.42 6.43
CA LYS A 380 13.77 14.44 5.77
C LYS A 380 15.03 13.84 5.14
N GLY A 381 15.54 12.74 5.69
CA GLY A 381 16.76 12.10 5.21
C GLY A 381 16.66 11.53 3.80
N LYS A 382 15.43 11.28 3.30
CA LYS A 382 15.24 10.83 1.91
C LYS A 382 15.26 11.96 0.88
N ARG A 383 15.02 13.22 1.28
CA ARG A 383 14.91 14.38 0.38
C ARG A 383 16.15 14.56 -0.50
N PRO A 384 17.38 14.71 0.08
CA PRO A 384 18.58 14.84 -0.71
C PRO A 384 18.90 13.61 -1.56
N LEU A 385 18.55 12.41 -1.08
CA LEU A 385 18.76 11.18 -1.83
C LEU A 385 17.86 11.09 -3.07
N MET A 386 16.60 11.53 -2.96
CA MET A 386 15.67 11.60 -4.10
C MET A 386 16.18 12.56 -5.19
N ALA A 387 16.62 13.77 -4.81
CA ALA A 387 17.19 14.72 -5.74
C ALA A 387 18.44 14.17 -6.44
N LYS A 388 19.31 13.50 -5.69
CA LYS A 388 20.53 12.87 -6.21
C LYS A 388 20.19 11.78 -7.24
N GLU A 389 19.24 10.88 -6.98
CA GLU A 389 18.86 9.84 -7.92
C GLU A 389 18.17 10.43 -9.16
N ALA A 390 17.32 11.45 -9.00
CA ALA A 390 16.73 12.18 -10.12
C ALA A 390 17.79 12.80 -11.01
N ALA A 391 18.73 13.54 -10.44
CA ALA A 391 19.80 14.19 -11.20
C ALA A 391 20.75 13.18 -11.87
N LYS A 392 21.05 12.06 -11.22
CA LYS A 392 21.93 11.02 -11.75
C LYS A 392 21.33 10.31 -12.99
N LEU A 393 20.02 10.06 -12.99
CA LEU A 393 19.34 9.24 -13.97
C LEU A 393 18.49 10.05 -14.97
N SER A 394 18.54 11.38 -14.91
CA SER A 394 17.81 12.26 -15.85
C SER A 394 18.77 13.24 -16.52
N ASP A 395 18.41 13.66 -17.73
CA ASP A 395 19.13 14.72 -18.46
C ASP A 395 18.79 16.10 -17.90
N GLN A 396 17.56 16.28 -17.39
CA GLN A 396 17.09 17.50 -16.77
C GLN A 396 16.25 17.18 -15.54
N GLY A 397 16.56 17.80 -14.39
CA GLY A 397 15.79 17.74 -13.17
C GLY A 397 14.94 18.99 -12.97
N ILE A 398 13.74 18.83 -12.38
CA ILE A 398 12.90 19.93 -11.88
C ILE A 398 12.44 19.54 -10.48
N LEU A 399 12.96 20.20 -9.47
CA LEU A 399 12.54 20.04 -8.07
C LEU A 399 11.34 20.95 -7.80
N THR A 400 10.29 20.40 -7.21
CA THR A 400 9.03 21.12 -7.02
C THR A 400 8.34 20.73 -5.70
N SER A 401 7.24 21.42 -5.36
CA SER A 401 6.40 21.06 -4.22
C SER A 401 5.61 19.78 -4.50
N ASP A 402 5.47 18.97 -3.46
CA ASP A 402 4.54 17.83 -3.40
C ASP A 402 3.40 18.17 -2.44
N ASN A 403 3.23 17.48 -1.32
CA ASN A 403 2.37 17.82 -0.20
C ASN A 403 3.21 18.46 0.92
N PRO A 404 3.35 19.79 0.98
CA PRO A 404 4.21 20.42 1.99
C PRO A 404 3.66 20.29 3.41
N ARG A 405 2.36 20.03 3.57
CA ARG A 405 1.66 19.94 4.85
C ARG A 405 1.89 21.17 5.70
N PHE A 406 2.61 21.06 6.82
CA PHE A 406 2.91 22.16 7.74
C PHE A 406 4.33 22.74 7.57
N GLU A 407 5.12 22.25 6.61
CA GLU A 407 6.45 22.82 6.27
C GLU A 407 6.31 23.81 5.11
N GLU A 408 7.26 24.76 5.02
CA GLU A 408 7.32 25.66 3.87
C GLU A 408 7.89 24.91 2.65
N PRO A 409 7.26 25.01 1.47
CA PRO A 409 7.66 24.27 0.27
C PRO A 409 9.12 24.49 -0.13
N ASP A 410 9.60 25.75 -0.03
CA ASP A 410 10.96 26.10 -0.41
C ASP A 410 12.02 25.49 0.53
N ASP A 411 11.71 25.30 1.81
CA ASP A 411 12.58 24.59 2.74
C ASP A 411 12.74 23.12 2.37
N ILE A 412 11.64 22.48 1.92
CA ILE A 412 11.68 21.09 1.44
C ILE A 412 12.54 20.98 0.17
N ILE A 413 12.40 21.93 -0.77
CA ILE A 413 13.19 21.98 -1.99
C ILE A 413 14.67 22.21 -1.65
N ASN A 414 14.98 23.09 -0.68
CA ASN A 414 16.35 23.32 -0.21
C ASN A 414 16.98 22.07 0.41
N ASP A 415 16.21 21.29 1.18
CA ASP A 415 16.66 19.98 1.69
C ASP A 415 16.98 19.00 0.53
N MET A 416 16.22 19.05 -0.55
CA MET A 416 16.47 18.24 -1.75
C MET A 416 17.75 18.69 -2.47
N VAL A 417 17.90 20.01 -2.67
CA VAL A 417 19.09 20.64 -3.30
C VAL A 417 20.37 20.28 -2.58
N ALA A 418 20.34 20.14 -1.25
CA ALA A 418 21.51 19.73 -0.47
C ALA A 418 22.12 18.37 -0.89
N GLY A 419 21.39 17.56 -1.65
CA GLY A 419 21.88 16.29 -2.22
C GLY A 419 22.59 16.44 -3.57
N LEU A 420 22.58 17.61 -4.19
CA LEU A 420 23.07 17.85 -5.54
C LEU A 420 24.52 18.39 -5.52
N THR A 421 25.31 17.95 -6.50
CA THR A 421 26.63 18.53 -6.80
C THR A 421 26.45 19.84 -7.62
N LYS A 422 27.52 20.63 -7.75
CA LYS A 422 27.50 21.82 -8.63
C LYS A 422 27.11 21.49 -10.07
N MET A 423 27.61 20.38 -10.59
CA MET A 423 27.29 19.91 -11.94
C MET A 423 25.83 19.45 -12.07
N ASP A 424 25.26 18.86 -11.03
CA ASP A 424 23.84 18.49 -11.04
C ASP A 424 22.96 19.75 -11.02
N MET A 425 23.35 20.81 -10.31
CA MET A 425 22.64 22.08 -10.27
C MET A 425 22.56 22.79 -11.63
N GLU A 426 23.57 22.64 -12.51
CA GLU A 426 23.54 23.22 -13.85
C GLU A 426 22.41 22.68 -14.74
N ARG A 427 21.92 21.49 -14.41
CA ARG A 427 20.82 20.80 -15.13
C ARG A 427 19.59 20.55 -14.25
N THR A 428 19.47 21.27 -13.13
CA THR A 428 18.32 21.15 -12.24
C THR A 428 17.69 22.51 -12.00
N LEU A 429 16.39 22.61 -12.24
CA LEU A 429 15.58 23.76 -11.94
C LEU A 429 14.85 23.57 -10.61
N CYS A 430 14.65 24.66 -9.86
CA CYS A 430 13.81 24.66 -8.67
C CYS A 430 12.59 25.53 -8.96
N ILE A 431 11.40 24.94 -9.00
CA ILE A 431 10.14 25.61 -9.32
C ILE A 431 9.10 25.17 -8.30
N THR A 432 8.81 26.01 -7.33
CA THR A 432 7.92 25.67 -6.20
C THR A 432 6.51 25.31 -6.65
N ASP A 433 5.93 26.09 -7.57
CA ASP A 433 4.62 25.79 -8.13
C ASP A 433 4.68 24.56 -9.04
N ARG A 434 4.00 23.47 -8.65
CA ARG A 434 4.04 22.20 -9.36
C ARG A 434 3.40 22.28 -10.74
N THR A 435 2.37 23.11 -10.94
CA THR A 435 1.78 23.34 -12.27
C THR A 435 2.80 23.98 -13.20
N GLN A 436 3.54 24.99 -12.74
CA GLN A 436 4.58 25.63 -13.53
C GLN A 436 5.76 24.68 -13.79
N ALA A 437 6.10 23.83 -12.82
CA ALA A 437 7.13 22.80 -12.98
C ALA A 437 6.78 21.81 -14.11
N ILE A 438 5.55 21.29 -14.11
CA ILE A 438 5.04 20.39 -15.15
C ILE A 438 5.02 21.11 -16.51
N LYS A 439 4.49 22.34 -16.55
CA LYS A 439 4.46 23.17 -17.78
C LYS A 439 5.87 23.41 -18.31
N THR A 440 6.83 23.72 -17.46
CA THR A 440 8.24 23.91 -17.86
C THR A 440 8.82 22.63 -18.46
N ALA A 441 8.55 21.45 -17.84
CA ALA A 441 8.98 20.17 -18.39
C ALA A 441 8.42 19.95 -19.81
N THR A 442 7.13 20.23 -20.02
CA THR A 442 6.49 20.07 -21.35
C THR A 442 7.03 21.04 -22.40
N MET A 443 7.49 22.24 -22.00
CA MET A 443 8.14 23.21 -22.88
C MET A 443 9.57 22.81 -23.27
N LEU A 444 10.27 22.10 -22.39
CA LEU A 444 11.65 21.64 -22.61
C LEU A 444 11.72 20.35 -23.44
N ALA A 445 10.63 19.55 -23.42
CA ALA A 445 10.58 18.26 -24.06
C ALA A 445 10.49 18.38 -25.60
N LYS A 446 11.14 17.46 -26.29
CA LYS A 446 11.14 17.32 -27.74
C LYS A 446 10.60 15.95 -28.12
N LYS A 447 10.26 15.78 -29.39
CA LYS A 447 9.85 14.48 -29.95
C LYS A 447 10.85 13.38 -29.55
N GLY A 448 10.35 12.29 -28.98
CA GLY A 448 11.13 11.16 -28.48
C GLY A 448 11.63 11.29 -27.04
N ASP A 449 11.49 12.46 -26.40
CA ASP A 449 11.83 12.62 -24.98
C ASP A 449 10.77 11.97 -24.07
N VAL A 450 11.15 11.74 -22.81
CA VAL A 450 10.22 11.29 -21.77
C VAL A 450 10.22 12.29 -20.62
N ILE A 451 9.03 12.67 -20.16
CA ILE A 451 8.83 13.43 -18.94
C ILE A 451 8.36 12.45 -17.85
N LEU A 452 9.08 12.37 -16.74
CA LEU A 452 8.62 11.68 -15.54
C LEU A 452 8.09 12.71 -14.54
N VAL A 453 6.81 12.59 -14.15
CA VAL A 453 6.22 13.35 -13.05
C VAL A 453 6.05 12.39 -11.87
N ALA A 454 6.92 12.52 -10.88
CA ALA A 454 7.02 11.59 -9.77
C ALA A 454 6.56 12.19 -8.43
N GLY A 455 6.10 11.32 -7.53
CA GLY A 455 5.75 11.61 -6.14
C GLY A 455 4.26 11.39 -5.85
N LYS A 456 3.37 12.08 -6.58
CA LYS A 456 1.92 12.06 -6.30
C LYS A 456 1.19 10.88 -6.92
N GLY A 457 1.58 10.44 -8.12
CA GLY A 457 0.94 9.32 -8.80
C GLY A 457 -0.57 9.50 -8.95
N HIS A 458 -1.34 8.72 -8.18
CA HIS A 458 -2.80 8.73 -8.18
C HIS A 458 -3.42 9.85 -7.33
N GLU A 459 -2.65 10.53 -6.48
CA GLU A 459 -3.18 11.58 -5.60
C GLU A 459 -3.77 12.72 -6.44
N ASP A 460 -5.00 13.10 -6.13
CA ASP A 460 -5.77 14.16 -6.77
C ASP A 460 -5.84 15.44 -5.91
N TYR A 461 -4.94 15.57 -4.93
CA TYR A 461 -4.88 16.72 -4.04
C TYR A 461 -3.44 17.15 -3.73
N GLN A 462 -3.27 18.40 -3.34
CA GLN A 462 -2.10 18.93 -2.65
C GLN A 462 -2.49 19.38 -1.24
N GLU A 463 -1.82 18.84 -0.22
CA GLU A 463 -2.10 19.17 1.19
C GLU A 463 -1.19 20.32 1.65
N ILE A 464 -1.80 21.46 1.98
CA ILE A 464 -1.12 22.68 2.46
C ILE A 464 -1.76 23.09 3.79
N LYS A 465 -0.98 23.16 4.86
CA LYS A 465 -1.44 23.55 6.22
C LYS A 465 -2.69 22.78 6.69
N GLY A 466 -2.72 21.47 6.38
CA GLY A 466 -3.82 20.57 6.75
C GLY A 466 -5.07 20.65 5.84
N VAL A 467 -5.05 21.48 4.80
CA VAL A 467 -6.13 21.60 3.82
C VAL A 467 -5.74 20.89 2.53
N LYS A 468 -6.60 20.00 2.04
CA LYS A 468 -6.46 19.34 0.75
C LYS A 468 -7.07 20.21 -0.36
N HIS A 469 -6.24 20.66 -1.28
CA HIS A 469 -6.63 21.37 -2.50
C HIS A 469 -6.60 20.41 -3.67
N HIS A 470 -7.59 20.44 -4.55
CA HIS A 470 -7.60 19.58 -5.74
C HIS A 470 -6.38 19.85 -6.62
N PHE A 471 -5.63 18.80 -6.93
CA PHE A 471 -4.43 18.83 -7.77
C PHE A 471 -4.07 17.43 -8.27
N ASP A 472 -4.19 17.19 -9.56
CA ASP A 472 -3.87 15.91 -10.19
C ASP A 472 -2.85 16.13 -11.31
N ASP A 473 -1.69 15.47 -11.22
CA ASP A 473 -0.61 15.55 -12.23
C ASP A 473 -1.10 15.13 -13.62
N ARG A 474 -2.00 14.14 -13.69
CA ARG A 474 -2.54 13.60 -14.96
C ARG A 474 -3.48 14.60 -15.63
N GLU A 475 -4.32 15.26 -14.84
CA GLU A 475 -5.22 16.32 -15.34
C GLU A 475 -4.40 17.49 -15.89
N LYS A 476 -3.36 17.92 -15.16
CA LYS A 476 -2.48 19.01 -15.60
C LYS A 476 -1.78 18.70 -16.90
N LEU A 477 -1.27 17.47 -17.06
CA LEU A 477 -0.67 17.03 -18.33
C LEU A 477 -1.68 17.01 -19.46
N ARG A 478 -2.90 16.47 -19.25
CA ARG A 478 -3.95 16.43 -20.28
C ARG A 478 -4.44 17.82 -20.66
N GLU A 479 -4.59 18.74 -19.70
CA GLU A 479 -4.90 20.17 -19.96
C GLU A 479 -3.85 20.81 -20.87
N ILE A 480 -2.55 20.63 -20.56
CA ILE A 480 -1.44 21.16 -21.36
C ILE A 480 -1.45 20.55 -22.77
N PHE A 481 -1.60 19.21 -22.88
CA PHE A 481 -1.60 18.52 -24.15
C PHE A 481 -2.78 18.91 -25.05
N SER A 482 -3.94 19.21 -24.48
CA SER A 482 -5.09 19.70 -25.26
C SER A 482 -4.82 21.05 -25.91
N THR A 483 -4.03 21.92 -25.25
CA THR A 483 -3.63 23.22 -25.82
C THR A 483 -2.52 23.11 -26.88
N GLN A 484 -1.79 22.02 -26.92
CA GLN A 484 -0.73 21.75 -27.91
C GLN A 484 -1.30 21.19 -29.23
N GLN A 485 -2.56 20.77 -29.25
CA GLN A 485 -3.26 20.30 -30.46
C GLN A 485 -3.89 21.40 -31.27
N SER A 486 -4.05 22.60 -30.71
CA SER A 486 -4.61 23.80 -31.34
C SER A 486 -3.50 24.69 -31.89
#